data_f28210dd4ef074e4acd9768381109e71
#
_entry.id   f28210dd4ef074e4acd9768381109e71
#
_cell.length_a   1.000
_cell.length_b   1.000
_cell.length_c   1.000
_cell.angle_alpha   90.00
_cell.angle_beta   90.00
_cell.angle_gamma   90.00
#
_symmetry.space_group_name_H-M   'P 1'
#
loop_
_entity.id
_entity.type
_entity.pdbx_description
1 polymer ?
#
loop_
_entity_poly.entity_id
_entity_poly.type
_entity_poly.pdbx_seq_one_letter_code
_entity_poly.pdbx_strand_id
1 'polypeptide(L)'
;MNKLSHPNSNEYAEFYAGYVQRATSKGDVLAALPNQIDKIQAALGNLSDEQALFRDAPNEWTIKEVMGHLNDVERVFSYRLLRVSRNDSTPIPGFEQNDYVREAGLAAHPIKDLIQEFEHLRRANILATQNITAEAA
;
A
#
# COMPACT_ATOMS: atom_id res chain seq x y z
N MET A 1 9.84 14.60 -15.88
CA MET A 1 9.02 13.73 -15.02
C MET A 1 7.56 14.00 -15.37
N ASN A 2 6.83 13.01 -15.83
CA ASN A 2 5.40 13.14 -16.04
C ASN A 2 4.75 13.32 -14.66
N LYS A 3 4.20 14.50 -14.41
CA LYS A 3 3.40 14.75 -13.23
C LYS A 3 2.08 14.01 -13.43
N LEU A 4 1.78 13.06 -12.56
CA LEU A 4 0.44 12.46 -12.53
C LEU A 4 -0.57 13.56 -12.18
N SER A 5 -1.61 13.71 -13.00
CA SER A 5 -2.70 14.62 -12.70
C SER A 5 -3.57 14.08 -11.58
N HIS A 6 -4.22 14.95 -10.84
CA HIS A 6 -5.25 14.51 -9.90
C HIS A 6 -6.46 13.99 -10.66
N PRO A 7 -7.08 12.88 -10.21
CA PRO A 7 -8.27 12.36 -10.88
C PRO A 7 -9.45 13.34 -10.70
N ASN A 8 -10.27 13.45 -11.74
CA ASN A 8 -11.51 14.21 -11.69
C ASN A 8 -12.59 13.42 -10.93
N SER A 9 -13.59 14.11 -10.41
CA SER A 9 -14.67 13.49 -9.61
C SER A 9 -15.49 12.42 -10.34
N ASN A 10 -15.45 12.40 -11.67
CA ASN A 10 -16.12 11.39 -12.50
C ASN A 10 -15.24 10.17 -12.84
N GLU A 11 -13.99 10.15 -12.38
CA GLU A 11 -13.02 9.07 -12.66
C GLU A 11 -12.92 8.04 -11.52
N TYR A 12 -13.68 8.26 -10.41
CA TYR A 12 -13.71 7.32 -9.28
C TYR A 12 -15.10 7.31 -8.63
N ALA A 13 -15.44 6.19 -7.98
CA ALA A 13 -16.68 6.07 -7.23
C ALA A 13 -16.65 6.97 -5.98
N GLU A 14 -17.81 7.53 -5.60
CA GLU A 14 -17.96 8.42 -4.44
C GLU A 14 -17.35 7.82 -3.15
N PHE A 15 -17.42 6.53 -2.98
CA PHE A 15 -16.80 5.80 -1.88
C PHE A 15 -15.32 6.12 -1.70
N TYR A 16 -14.60 6.38 -2.80
CA TYR A 16 -13.16 6.68 -2.77
C TYR A 16 -12.82 8.17 -2.61
N ALA A 17 -13.82 9.05 -2.57
CA ALA A 17 -13.59 10.51 -2.50
C ALA A 17 -12.68 10.92 -1.34
N GLY A 18 -12.87 10.35 -0.15
CA GLY A 18 -12.03 10.62 1.01
C GLY A 18 -10.58 10.19 0.83
N TYR A 19 -10.34 9.06 0.16
CA TYR A 19 -8.97 8.59 -0.14
C TYR A 19 -8.28 9.49 -1.16
N VAL A 20 -9.00 9.86 -2.23
CA VAL A 20 -8.48 10.78 -3.26
C VAL A 20 -8.14 12.14 -2.63
N GLN A 21 -9.02 12.69 -1.81
CA GLN A 21 -8.79 13.96 -1.12
C GLN A 21 -7.54 13.91 -0.22
N ARG A 22 -7.35 12.83 0.53
CA ARG A 22 -6.16 12.64 1.37
C ARG A 22 -4.89 12.53 0.54
N ALA A 23 -4.94 11.82 -0.59
CA ALA A 23 -3.81 11.71 -1.49
C ALA A 23 -3.46 13.06 -2.12
N THR A 24 -4.46 13.80 -2.63
CA THR A 24 -4.25 15.11 -3.24
C THR A 24 -3.72 16.15 -2.24
N SER A 25 -4.13 16.08 -0.97
CA SER A 25 -3.61 16.97 0.08
C SER A 25 -2.12 16.79 0.38
N LYS A 26 -1.53 15.67 -0.05
CA LYS A 26 -0.10 15.39 0.08
C LYS A 26 0.75 16.04 -1.03
N GLY A 27 0.12 16.68 -2.01
CA GLY A 27 0.79 17.28 -3.16
C GLY A 27 1.19 16.24 -4.20
N ASP A 28 2.48 16.21 -4.56
CA ASP A 28 2.99 15.23 -5.54
C ASP A 28 3.01 13.83 -4.93
N VAL A 29 2.16 12.95 -5.46
CA VAL A 29 2.04 11.55 -5.02
C VAL A 29 3.37 10.80 -5.19
N LEU A 30 4.10 11.03 -6.29
CA LEU A 30 5.38 10.38 -6.54
C LEU A 30 6.44 10.77 -5.50
N ALA A 31 6.39 12.01 -4.99
CA ALA A 31 7.26 12.45 -3.90
C ALA A 31 6.78 11.91 -2.53
N ALA A 32 5.49 11.70 -2.35
CA ALA A 32 4.92 11.20 -1.10
C ALA A 32 5.21 9.71 -0.85
N LEU A 33 5.27 8.90 -1.91
CA LEU A 33 5.47 7.45 -1.80
C LEU A 33 6.77 7.04 -1.08
N PRO A 34 7.97 7.56 -1.42
CA PRO A 34 9.19 7.21 -0.70
C PRO A 34 9.19 7.70 0.75
N ASN A 35 8.57 8.85 1.04
CA ASN A 35 8.50 9.38 2.40
C ASN A 35 7.74 8.47 3.37
N GLN A 36 6.85 7.64 2.88
CA GLN A 36 6.12 6.67 3.72
C GLN A 36 7.01 5.52 4.19
N ILE A 37 8.05 5.17 3.45
CA ILE A 37 9.06 4.18 3.89
C ILE A 37 9.75 4.70 5.16
N ASP A 38 10.21 5.94 5.13
CA ASP A 38 10.90 6.56 6.27
C ASP A 38 9.97 6.71 7.48
N LYS A 39 8.70 7.04 7.25
CA LYS A 39 7.70 7.14 8.32
C LYS A 39 7.43 5.80 9.00
N ILE A 40 7.31 4.71 8.23
CA ILE A 40 7.14 3.37 8.79
C ILE A 40 8.38 2.96 9.56
N GLN A 41 9.56 3.18 9.01
CA GLN A 41 10.81 2.88 9.68
C GLN A 41 10.95 3.66 11.01
N ALA A 42 10.60 4.95 11.02
CA ALA A 42 10.65 5.78 12.22
C ALA A 42 9.63 5.33 13.28
N ALA A 43 8.44 4.93 12.87
CA ALA A 43 7.38 4.52 13.78
C ALA A 43 7.58 3.11 14.36
N LEU A 44 8.09 2.17 13.57
CA LEU A 44 8.07 0.73 13.89
C LEU A 44 9.46 0.08 13.94
N GLY A 45 10.50 0.74 13.41
CA GLY A 45 11.82 0.13 13.23
C GLY A 45 12.53 -0.29 14.51
N ASN A 46 12.15 0.26 15.66
CA ASN A 46 12.73 -0.05 16.97
C ASN A 46 11.86 -1.00 17.80
N LEU A 47 10.73 -1.46 17.28
CA LEU A 47 9.86 -2.40 18.01
C LEU A 47 10.50 -3.79 18.08
N SER A 48 10.35 -4.45 19.24
CA SER A 48 10.58 -5.89 19.34
C SER A 48 9.40 -6.66 18.73
N ASP A 49 9.62 -7.94 18.45
CA ASP A 49 8.54 -8.82 17.98
C ASP A 49 7.39 -8.91 18.96
N GLU A 50 7.69 -8.91 20.26
CA GLU A 50 6.67 -8.91 21.32
C GLU A 50 5.85 -7.60 21.32
N GLN A 51 6.52 -6.45 21.23
CA GLN A 51 5.85 -5.15 21.15
C GLN A 51 4.96 -5.04 19.89
N ALA A 52 5.38 -5.65 18.79
CA ALA A 52 4.63 -5.64 17.53
C ALA A 52 3.39 -6.56 17.55
N LEU A 53 3.17 -7.32 18.59
CA LEU A 53 1.92 -8.05 18.85
C LEU A 53 0.86 -7.20 19.56
N PHE A 54 1.15 -5.95 19.88
CA PHE A 54 0.18 -5.02 20.45
C PHE A 54 -0.99 -4.78 19.48
N ARG A 55 -2.19 -4.66 20.07
CA ARG A 55 -3.43 -4.26 19.40
C ARG A 55 -4.22 -3.29 20.28
N ASP A 56 -4.96 -2.37 19.69
CA ASP A 56 -5.71 -1.35 20.41
C ASP A 56 -6.90 -1.93 21.19
N ALA A 57 -7.51 -2.99 20.64
CA ALA A 57 -8.65 -3.68 21.24
C ALA A 57 -8.62 -5.18 20.90
N PRO A 58 -9.35 -6.04 21.64
CA PRO A 58 -9.30 -7.50 21.45
C PRO A 58 -9.59 -8.02 20.04
N ASN A 59 -10.41 -7.29 19.28
CA ASN A 59 -10.80 -7.68 17.91
C ASN A 59 -10.09 -6.87 16.82
N GLU A 60 -9.15 -6.01 17.19
CA GLU A 60 -8.37 -5.24 16.26
C GLU A 60 -7.10 -6.00 15.82
N TRP A 61 -6.55 -5.61 14.67
CA TRP A 61 -5.29 -6.18 14.19
C TRP A 61 -4.11 -5.78 15.08
N THR A 62 -3.15 -6.66 15.19
CA THR A 62 -1.83 -6.34 15.77
C THR A 62 -1.03 -5.47 14.82
N ILE A 63 0.05 -4.85 15.31
CA ILE A 63 0.98 -4.09 14.45
C ILE A 63 1.55 -4.99 13.35
N LYS A 64 1.91 -6.24 13.64
CA LYS A 64 2.35 -7.21 12.64
C LYS A 64 1.28 -7.48 11.59
N GLU A 65 0.03 -7.63 11.99
CA GLU A 65 -1.10 -7.85 11.09
C GLU A 65 -1.36 -6.64 10.20
N VAL A 66 -1.25 -5.42 10.74
CA VAL A 66 -1.32 -4.19 9.93
C VAL A 66 -0.19 -4.15 8.91
N MET A 67 1.05 -4.44 9.30
CA MET A 67 2.18 -4.45 8.36
C MET A 67 2.05 -5.52 7.29
N GLY A 68 1.61 -6.71 7.64
CA GLY A 68 1.33 -7.78 6.67
C GLY A 68 0.23 -7.39 5.69
N HIS A 69 -0.83 -6.74 6.18
CA HIS A 69 -1.88 -6.19 5.32
C HIS A 69 -1.34 -5.12 4.36
N LEU A 70 -0.49 -4.21 4.82
CA LEU A 70 0.13 -3.21 3.94
C LEU A 70 0.99 -3.87 2.84
N ASN A 71 1.71 -4.94 3.16
CA ASN A 71 2.48 -5.71 2.19
C ASN A 71 1.57 -6.38 1.15
N ASP A 72 0.47 -6.97 1.58
CA ASP A 72 -0.53 -7.56 0.68
C ASP A 72 -1.12 -6.50 -0.26
N VAL A 73 -1.48 -5.34 0.29
CA VAL A 73 -2.01 -4.21 -0.49
C VAL A 73 -1.01 -3.69 -1.51
N GLU A 74 0.28 -3.58 -1.16
CA GLU A 74 1.32 -3.20 -2.14
C GLU A 74 1.36 -4.18 -3.32
N ARG A 75 1.24 -5.49 -3.08
CA ARG A 75 1.19 -6.51 -4.15
C ARG A 75 -0.07 -6.41 -4.99
N VAL A 76 -1.22 -6.26 -4.36
CA VAL A 76 -2.50 -6.13 -5.07
C VAL A 76 -2.51 -4.88 -5.96
N PHE A 77 -2.11 -3.72 -5.43
CA PHE A 77 -2.05 -2.49 -6.20
C PHE A 77 -0.97 -2.53 -7.27
N SER A 78 0.17 -3.19 -7.03
CA SER A 78 1.19 -3.43 -8.05
C SER A 78 0.63 -4.20 -9.25
N TYR A 79 -0.12 -5.25 -8.98
CA TYR A 79 -0.78 -6.04 -10.03
C TYR A 79 -1.85 -5.22 -10.79
N ARG A 80 -2.67 -4.46 -10.05
CA ARG A 80 -3.66 -3.57 -10.67
C ARG A 80 -3.00 -2.52 -11.56
N LEU A 81 -1.93 -1.90 -11.07
CA LEU A 81 -1.14 -0.94 -11.83
C LEU A 81 -0.60 -1.56 -13.11
N LEU A 82 -0.03 -2.76 -13.03
CA LEU A 82 0.45 -3.51 -14.20
C LEU A 82 -0.66 -3.70 -15.22
N ARG A 83 -1.82 -4.20 -14.79
CA ARG A 83 -2.97 -4.47 -15.66
C ARG A 83 -3.45 -3.21 -16.39
N VAL A 84 -3.68 -2.14 -15.64
CA VAL A 84 -4.14 -0.86 -16.18
C VAL A 84 -3.08 -0.26 -17.12
N SER A 85 -1.81 -0.25 -16.71
CA SER A 85 -0.73 0.31 -17.52
C SER A 85 -0.43 -0.47 -18.81
N ARG A 86 -0.97 -1.66 -18.96
CA ARG A 86 -0.91 -2.47 -20.20
C ARG A 86 -2.22 -2.46 -20.98
N ASN A 87 -3.13 -1.55 -20.61
CA ASN A 87 -4.44 -1.42 -21.26
C ASN A 87 -5.24 -2.74 -21.24
N ASP A 88 -5.07 -3.53 -20.17
CA ASP A 88 -5.80 -4.77 -19.97
C ASP A 88 -7.16 -4.49 -19.32
N SER A 89 -8.23 -4.63 -20.11
CA SER A 89 -9.61 -4.39 -19.67
C SER A 89 -10.29 -5.61 -19.01
N THR A 90 -9.58 -6.72 -18.87
CA THR A 90 -10.13 -7.90 -18.18
C THR A 90 -10.49 -7.54 -16.73
N PRO A 91 -11.67 -7.92 -16.23
CA PRO A 91 -12.05 -7.63 -14.85
C PRO A 91 -11.00 -8.09 -13.84
N ILE A 92 -10.72 -7.24 -12.85
CA ILE A 92 -9.77 -7.54 -11.79
C ILE A 92 -10.57 -8.01 -10.57
N PRO A 93 -10.31 -9.22 -10.02
CA PRO A 93 -11.00 -9.71 -8.85
C PRO A 93 -10.64 -8.87 -7.61
N GLY A 94 -11.58 -8.77 -6.67
CA GLY A 94 -11.33 -8.26 -5.33
C GLY A 94 -10.67 -9.30 -4.43
N PHE A 95 -10.39 -8.91 -3.20
CA PHE A 95 -9.91 -9.81 -2.15
C PHE A 95 -10.50 -9.41 -0.80
N GLU A 96 -10.61 -10.40 0.12
CA GLU A 96 -11.08 -10.15 1.49
C GLU A 96 -9.88 -10.02 2.42
N GLN A 97 -9.60 -8.80 2.84
CA GLN A 97 -8.41 -8.46 3.63
C GLN A 97 -8.35 -9.20 4.98
N ASN A 98 -9.49 -9.41 5.65
CA ASN A 98 -9.53 -10.09 6.93
C ASN A 98 -9.17 -11.57 6.80
N ASP A 99 -9.61 -12.21 5.71
CA ASP A 99 -9.23 -13.60 5.43
C ASP A 99 -7.73 -13.71 5.15
N TYR A 100 -7.17 -12.78 4.39
CA TYR A 100 -5.74 -12.74 4.09
C TYR A 100 -4.90 -12.59 5.37
N VAL A 101 -5.26 -11.64 6.22
CA VAL A 101 -4.56 -11.42 7.50
C VAL A 101 -4.64 -12.66 8.39
N ARG A 102 -5.82 -13.28 8.48
CA ARG A 102 -6.02 -14.49 9.29
C ARG A 102 -5.16 -15.66 8.82
N GLU A 103 -5.11 -15.88 7.50
CA GLU A 103 -4.39 -17.04 6.91
C GLU A 103 -2.87 -16.81 6.82
N ALA A 104 -2.39 -15.58 6.92
CA ALA A 104 -0.97 -15.26 6.75
C ALA A 104 -0.07 -15.70 7.91
N GLY A 105 -0.61 -15.95 9.09
CA GLY A 105 0.18 -16.37 10.26
C GLY A 105 1.20 -15.35 10.73
N LEU A 106 0.86 -14.07 10.64
CA LEU A 106 1.78 -12.93 10.81
C LEU A 106 2.42 -12.81 12.19
N ALA A 107 1.83 -13.41 13.22
CA ALA A 107 2.42 -13.44 14.57
C ALA A 107 3.81 -14.09 14.60
N ALA A 108 4.06 -15.07 13.73
CA ALA A 108 5.33 -15.77 13.60
C ALA A 108 6.37 -15.03 12.77
N HIS A 109 5.98 -13.98 12.03
CA HIS A 109 6.90 -13.23 11.18
C HIS A 109 7.66 -12.18 12.01
N PRO A 110 9.00 -12.07 11.86
CA PRO A 110 9.74 -10.99 12.49
C PRO A 110 9.24 -9.62 11.99
N ILE A 111 9.02 -8.67 12.90
CA ILE A 111 8.56 -7.32 12.51
C ILE A 111 9.55 -6.63 11.57
N LYS A 112 10.83 -6.87 11.74
CA LYS A 112 11.89 -6.33 10.86
C LYS A 112 11.74 -6.82 9.43
N ASP A 113 11.40 -8.08 9.24
CA ASP A 113 11.19 -8.66 7.91
C ASP A 113 9.96 -8.07 7.24
N LEU A 114 8.87 -7.87 7.98
CA LEU A 114 7.66 -7.22 7.46
C LEU A 114 7.92 -5.78 7.01
N ILE A 115 8.70 -5.02 7.77
CA ILE A 115 9.10 -3.64 7.43
C ILE A 115 9.99 -3.64 6.18
N GLN A 116 10.97 -4.55 6.11
CA GLN A 116 11.88 -4.66 4.98
C GLN A 116 11.14 -5.09 3.70
N GLU A 117 10.21 -6.03 3.81
CA GLU A 117 9.34 -6.46 2.72
C GLU A 117 8.53 -5.29 2.15
N PHE A 118 7.94 -4.47 3.03
CA PHE A 118 7.24 -3.25 2.62
C PHE A 118 8.16 -2.30 1.84
N GLU A 119 9.36 -2.06 2.33
CA GLU A 119 10.33 -1.18 1.67
C GLU A 119 10.65 -1.67 0.26
N HIS A 120 10.93 -2.96 0.09
CA HIS A 120 11.24 -3.54 -1.22
C HIS A 120 10.06 -3.44 -2.18
N LEU A 121 8.87 -3.78 -1.74
CA LEU A 121 7.64 -3.67 -2.53
C LEU A 121 7.36 -2.22 -2.94
N ARG A 122 7.44 -1.29 -1.99
CA ARG A 122 7.19 0.13 -2.24
C ARG A 122 8.23 0.72 -3.21
N ARG A 123 9.50 0.38 -3.08
CA ARG A 123 10.55 0.83 -4.00
C ARG A 123 10.30 0.32 -5.43
N ALA A 124 9.92 -0.94 -5.58
CA ALA A 124 9.55 -1.50 -6.87
C ALA A 124 8.34 -0.78 -7.47
N ASN A 125 7.31 -0.51 -6.66
CA ASN A 125 6.10 0.18 -7.10
C ASN A 125 6.35 1.65 -7.48
N ILE A 126 7.26 2.34 -6.80
CA ILE A 126 7.69 3.70 -7.17
C ILE A 126 8.29 3.70 -8.58
N LEU A 127 9.22 2.78 -8.86
CA LEU A 127 9.83 2.66 -10.18
C LEU A 127 8.77 2.33 -11.26
N ALA A 128 7.86 1.41 -10.98
CA ALA A 128 6.78 1.06 -11.89
C ALA A 128 5.88 2.27 -12.20
N THR A 129 5.54 3.06 -11.18
CA THR A 129 4.68 4.25 -11.33
C THR A 129 5.38 5.37 -12.10
N GLN A 130 6.67 5.59 -11.82
CA GLN A 130 7.46 6.62 -12.51
C GLN A 130 7.60 6.38 -14.01
N ASN A 131 7.53 5.12 -14.43
CA ASN A 131 7.72 4.71 -15.83
C ASN A 131 6.41 4.46 -16.58
N ILE A 132 5.25 4.83 -16.01
CA ILE A 132 3.97 4.78 -16.72
C ILE A 132 3.97 5.86 -17.81
N THR A 133 3.53 5.48 -19.02
CA THR A 133 3.39 6.44 -20.11
C THR A 133 2.20 7.37 -19.87
N ALA A 134 2.21 8.53 -20.55
CA ALA A 134 1.12 9.49 -20.42
C ALA A 134 -0.23 8.92 -20.93
N GLU A 135 -0.18 8.03 -21.93
CA GLU A 135 -1.39 7.36 -22.44
C GLU A 135 -1.95 6.33 -21.50
N ALA A 136 -1.11 5.77 -20.59
CA ALA A 136 -1.50 4.75 -19.64
C ALA A 136 -1.85 5.35 -18.25
N ALA A 137 -1.58 6.62 -18.05
CA ALA A 137 -1.88 7.33 -16.82
C ALA A 137 -3.28 7.93 -16.87
#